data_ff7ba9a8f7c94bf608ff79a20ad44721
#
_entry.id   ff7ba9a8f7c94bf608ff79a20ad44721
#
_cell.length_a   1.000
_cell.length_b   1.000
_cell.length_c   1.000
_cell.angle_alpha   90.00
_cell.angle_beta   90.00
_cell.angle_gamma   90.00
#
_symmetry.space_group_name_H-M   'P 1'
#
loop_
_entity.id
_entity.type
_entity.pdbx_description
1 polymer ?
#
loop_
_entity_poly.entity_id
_entity_poly.type
_entity_poly.pdbx_seq_one_letter_code
_entity_poly.pdbx_strand_id
1 'polypeptide(L)'
;MDTSKLKKFAQYARRSLRDQVSTKLALVLSAGSAARREHPQAVKRLEQAIADSDPDQVTERVAYTWFNRFCALRFMDVNRYNRIAVVSPAEGQFQPELLAEAKMGHIDQDMLAAPTRSQISQLLAGQAPSHDAQGEAYRLLVVAACNAWHQAMPFLFQRIDDYTELLMPDDLLSGNSILAYTREAMTPDACEDVEVIGWLYQFYISEKKDAVFEGLKNNQKITPANIPAATQLFTPHWIVRYLVENSLGRLWLLNRPG
;
A
#
# COMPACT_ATOMS: atom_id res chain seq x y z
N MET A 1 1.73 -13.22 18.30
CA MET A 1 2.28 -12.32 17.24
C MET A 1 3.35 -11.42 17.84
N ASP A 2 4.53 -11.34 17.22
CA ASP A 2 5.60 -10.39 17.65
C ASP A 2 5.34 -9.00 17.06
N THR A 3 4.73 -8.13 17.82
CA THR A 3 4.41 -6.76 17.41
C THR A 3 5.64 -5.84 17.29
N SER A 4 6.79 -6.23 17.88
CA SER A 4 8.01 -5.41 17.83
C SER A 4 8.61 -5.34 16.43
N LYS A 5 8.59 -6.46 15.69
CA LYS A 5 9.04 -6.51 14.29
C LYS A 5 8.10 -5.70 13.40
N LEU A 6 6.79 -5.83 13.59
CA LEU A 6 5.79 -5.07 12.84
C LEU A 6 5.93 -3.56 13.07
N LYS A 7 6.21 -3.14 14.33
CA LYS A 7 6.44 -1.73 14.65
C LYS A 7 7.66 -1.18 13.93
N LYS A 8 8.81 -1.88 14.02
CA LYS A 8 10.04 -1.47 13.34
C LYS A 8 9.83 -1.35 11.83
N PHE A 9 9.17 -2.34 11.24
CA PHE A 9 8.85 -2.33 9.80
C PHE A 9 7.95 -1.14 9.43
N ALA A 10 6.84 -0.92 10.13
CA ALA A 10 5.90 0.13 9.79
C ALA A 10 6.53 1.53 9.88
N GLN A 11 7.36 1.77 10.90
CA GLN A 11 8.11 3.04 11.03
C GLN A 11 9.15 3.21 9.93
N TYR A 12 9.90 2.15 9.61
CA TYR A 12 10.83 2.16 8.48
C TYR A 12 10.11 2.40 7.16
N ALA A 13 9.02 1.65 6.91
CA ALA A 13 8.24 1.76 5.70
C ALA A 13 7.71 3.18 5.48
N ARG A 14 7.20 3.83 6.54
CA ARG A 14 6.74 5.22 6.46
C ARG A 14 7.86 6.15 6.00
N ARG A 15 9.03 6.08 6.63
CA ARG A 15 10.17 6.95 6.27
C ARG A 15 10.63 6.67 4.86
N SER A 16 10.89 5.41 4.53
CA SER A 16 11.38 4.99 3.22
C SER A 16 10.41 5.35 2.08
N LEU A 17 9.10 5.09 2.25
CA LEU A 17 8.11 5.44 1.25
C LEU A 17 7.96 6.95 1.07
N ARG A 18 8.01 7.74 2.15
CA ARG A 18 7.98 9.20 2.03
C ARG A 18 9.18 9.73 1.24
N ASP A 19 10.36 9.23 1.51
CA ASP A 19 11.58 9.64 0.81
C ASP A 19 11.52 9.29 -0.68
N GLN A 20 11.09 8.06 -1.01
CA GLN A 20 10.94 7.60 -2.38
C GLN A 20 9.86 8.38 -3.14
N VAL A 21 8.68 8.59 -2.54
CA VAL A 21 7.60 9.37 -3.12
C VAL A 21 8.01 10.83 -3.31
N SER A 22 8.70 11.45 -2.35
CA SER A 22 9.20 12.81 -2.47
C SER A 22 10.20 12.96 -3.61
N THR A 23 11.14 12.02 -3.74
CA THR A 23 12.09 11.98 -4.86
C THR A 23 11.36 11.85 -6.20
N LYS A 24 10.40 10.94 -6.28
CA LYS A 24 9.60 10.71 -7.49
C LYS A 24 8.76 11.94 -7.85
N LEU A 25 8.17 12.59 -6.86
CA LEU A 25 7.40 13.83 -7.03
C LEU A 25 8.24 14.92 -7.65
N ALA A 26 9.47 15.14 -7.17
CA ALA A 26 10.39 16.12 -7.75
C ALA A 26 10.74 15.79 -9.21
N LEU A 27 10.95 14.50 -9.54
CA LEU A 27 11.22 14.05 -10.90
C LEU A 27 10.00 14.25 -11.82
N VAL A 28 8.81 13.87 -11.39
CA VAL A 28 7.56 13.99 -12.16
C VAL A 28 7.26 15.46 -12.47
N LEU A 29 7.49 16.37 -11.51
CA LEU A 29 7.21 17.79 -11.66
C LEU A 29 8.30 18.55 -12.44
N SER A 30 9.46 17.95 -12.71
CA SER A 30 10.52 18.61 -13.47
C SER A 30 10.05 19.01 -14.88
N ALA A 31 10.55 20.15 -15.39
CA ALA A 31 10.07 20.74 -16.65
C ALA A 31 10.18 19.82 -17.88
N GLY A 32 11.18 18.92 -17.90
CA GLY A 32 11.43 17.99 -19.00
C GLY A 32 10.99 16.56 -18.75
N SER A 33 10.20 16.28 -17.71
CA SER A 33 9.87 14.92 -17.31
C SER A 33 9.09 14.16 -18.39
N ALA A 34 9.35 12.86 -18.50
CA ALA A 34 8.57 11.97 -19.36
C ALA A 34 7.10 11.95 -18.94
N ALA A 35 6.84 11.98 -17.63
CA ALA A 35 5.48 11.99 -17.07
C ALA A 35 4.63 13.17 -17.58
N ARG A 36 5.21 14.36 -17.77
CA ARG A 36 4.48 15.50 -18.34
C ARG A 36 4.05 15.28 -19.79
N ARG A 37 4.81 14.49 -20.55
CA ARG A 37 4.52 14.18 -21.96
C ARG A 37 3.56 13.02 -22.11
N GLU A 38 3.74 11.99 -21.32
CA GLU A 38 3.02 10.72 -21.44
C GLU A 38 1.72 10.72 -20.63
N HIS A 39 1.71 11.39 -19.47
CA HIS A 39 0.59 11.43 -18.53
C HIS A 39 0.19 12.85 -18.11
N PRO A 40 -0.07 13.80 -19.07
CA PRO A 40 -0.30 15.21 -18.76
C PRO A 40 -1.49 15.44 -17.82
N GLN A 41 -2.53 14.62 -17.92
CA GLN A 41 -3.71 14.73 -17.05
C GLN A 41 -3.40 14.33 -15.60
N ALA A 42 -2.62 13.27 -15.39
CA ALA A 42 -2.23 12.84 -14.05
C ALA A 42 -1.29 13.88 -13.39
N VAL A 43 -0.36 14.45 -14.16
CA VAL A 43 0.51 15.53 -13.67
C VAL A 43 -0.29 16.78 -13.31
N LYS A 44 -1.28 17.16 -14.11
CA LYS A 44 -2.17 18.30 -13.79
C LYS A 44 -2.94 18.07 -12.49
N ARG A 45 -3.46 16.85 -12.27
CA ARG A 45 -4.13 16.49 -11.01
C ARG A 45 -3.17 16.53 -9.82
N LEU A 46 -1.90 16.14 -10.02
CA LEU A 46 -0.86 16.23 -9.00
C LEU A 46 -0.58 17.70 -8.63
N GLU A 47 -0.41 18.56 -9.61
CA GLU A 47 -0.19 19.99 -9.40
C GLU A 47 -1.38 20.63 -8.66
N GLN A 48 -2.61 20.25 -9.02
CA GLN A 48 -3.81 20.71 -8.31
C GLN A 48 -3.83 20.22 -6.86
N ALA A 49 -3.52 18.93 -6.63
CA ALA A 49 -3.49 18.38 -5.28
C ALA A 49 -2.45 19.04 -4.37
N ILE A 50 -1.33 19.48 -4.95
CA ILE A 50 -0.30 20.26 -4.23
C ILE A 50 -0.80 21.68 -3.95
N ALA A 51 -1.48 22.31 -4.89
CA ALA A 51 -2.05 23.66 -4.69
C ALA A 51 -3.15 23.68 -3.62
N ASP A 52 -3.97 22.61 -3.54
CA ASP A 52 -5.07 22.48 -2.57
C ASP A 52 -4.57 22.13 -1.15
N SER A 53 -3.35 21.62 -1.02
CA SER A 53 -2.75 21.25 0.28
C SER A 53 -1.32 21.76 0.39
N ASP A 54 -0.36 20.87 0.35
CA ASP A 54 1.07 21.13 0.21
C ASP A 54 1.81 19.87 -0.27
N PRO A 55 3.06 19.95 -0.76
CA PRO A 55 3.83 18.80 -1.25
C PRO A 55 4.04 17.71 -0.19
N ASP A 56 4.21 18.08 1.08
CA ASP A 56 4.45 17.13 2.18
C ASP A 56 3.18 16.32 2.48
N GLN A 57 2.02 16.95 2.48
CA GLN A 57 0.73 16.26 2.66
C GLN A 57 0.40 15.31 1.49
N VAL A 58 0.71 15.71 0.26
CA VAL A 58 0.57 14.82 -0.91
C VAL A 58 1.50 13.63 -0.79
N THR A 59 2.76 13.87 -0.43
CA THR A 59 3.76 12.82 -0.21
C THR A 59 3.32 11.84 0.88
N GLU A 60 2.87 12.34 2.02
CA GLU A 60 2.37 11.51 3.13
C GLU A 60 1.18 10.65 2.70
N ARG A 61 0.22 11.24 1.98
CA ARG A 61 -0.97 10.54 1.49
C ARG A 61 -0.63 9.43 0.51
N VAL A 62 0.26 9.70 -0.45
CA VAL A 62 0.67 8.70 -1.44
C VAL A 62 1.49 7.59 -0.80
N ALA A 63 2.45 7.93 0.07
CA ALA A 63 3.24 6.96 0.81
C ALA A 63 2.36 6.04 1.66
N TYR A 64 1.39 6.60 2.36
CA TYR A 64 0.42 5.84 3.15
C TYR A 64 -0.45 4.92 2.28
N THR A 65 -0.87 5.41 1.11
CA THR A 65 -1.68 4.63 0.15
C THR A 65 -0.91 3.39 -0.32
N TRP A 66 0.37 3.54 -0.71
CA TRP A 66 1.18 2.41 -1.14
C TRP A 66 1.52 1.46 0.00
N PHE A 67 1.80 1.98 1.20
CA PHE A 67 1.97 1.15 2.39
C PHE A 67 0.78 0.23 2.61
N ASN A 68 -0.43 0.78 2.65
CA ASN A 68 -1.65 0.01 2.86
C ASN A 68 -1.86 -1.05 1.77
N ARG A 69 -1.65 -0.70 0.51
CA ARG A 69 -1.81 -1.63 -0.62
C ARG A 69 -0.82 -2.78 -0.54
N PHE A 70 0.44 -2.49 -0.29
CA PHE A 70 1.46 -3.54 -0.17
C PHE A 70 1.19 -4.48 1.01
N CYS A 71 0.80 -3.96 2.15
CA CYS A 71 0.42 -4.76 3.30
C CYS A 71 -0.84 -5.59 3.03
N ALA A 72 -1.87 -5.00 2.43
CA ALA A 72 -3.09 -5.70 2.07
C ALA A 72 -2.83 -6.82 1.06
N LEU A 73 -2.10 -6.56 -0.02
CA LEU A 73 -1.74 -7.56 -1.01
C LEU A 73 -0.93 -8.71 -0.39
N ARG A 74 0.02 -8.40 0.49
CA ARG A 74 0.78 -9.43 1.21
C ARG A 74 -0.10 -10.28 2.12
N PHE A 75 -1.01 -9.65 2.88
CA PHE A 75 -1.97 -10.37 3.71
C PHE A 75 -2.85 -11.29 2.87
N MET A 76 -3.32 -10.80 1.73
CA MET A 76 -4.16 -11.57 0.80
C MET A 76 -3.41 -12.74 0.16
N ASP A 77 -2.14 -12.55 -0.18
CA ASP A 77 -1.29 -13.62 -0.71
C ASP A 77 -1.12 -14.75 0.32
N VAL A 78 -0.76 -14.40 1.56
CA VAL A 78 -0.56 -15.37 2.64
C VAL A 78 -1.82 -16.18 2.92
N ASN A 79 -2.97 -15.50 2.92
CA ASN A 79 -4.27 -16.12 3.17
C ASN A 79 -4.91 -16.74 1.91
N ARG A 80 -4.19 -16.74 0.77
CA ARG A 80 -4.64 -17.34 -0.49
C ARG A 80 -5.95 -16.73 -1.02
N TYR A 81 -6.15 -15.42 -0.80
CA TYR A 81 -7.26 -14.67 -1.38
C TYR A 81 -6.97 -14.27 -2.82
N ASN A 82 -5.68 -14.15 -3.18
CA ASN A 82 -5.24 -14.01 -4.56
C ASN A 82 -5.08 -15.40 -5.20
N ARG A 83 -5.53 -15.55 -6.43
CA ARG A 83 -5.32 -16.77 -7.23
C ARG A 83 -3.84 -16.98 -7.56
N ILE A 84 -3.15 -15.90 -7.89
CA ILE A 84 -1.71 -15.80 -8.14
C ILE A 84 -1.19 -14.75 -7.17
N ALA A 85 -0.14 -15.07 -6.39
CA ALA A 85 0.38 -14.15 -5.39
C ALA A 85 1.02 -12.92 -6.05
N VAL A 86 0.58 -11.73 -5.59
CA VAL A 86 1.00 -10.45 -6.19
C VAL A 86 2.37 -10.02 -5.66
N VAL A 87 2.56 -10.09 -4.36
CA VAL A 87 3.77 -9.63 -3.65
C VAL A 87 4.69 -10.78 -3.27
N SER A 88 4.12 -11.97 -3.08
CA SER A 88 4.82 -13.14 -2.59
C SER A 88 5.38 -13.97 -3.74
N PRO A 89 6.58 -14.57 -3.58
CA PRO A 89 7.07 -15.56 -4.50
C PRO A 89 6.34 -16.90 -4.29
N ALA A 90 6.31 -17.73 -5.32
CA ALA A 90 5.99 -19.14 -5.18
C ALA A 90 7.06 -19.87 -4.34
N GLU A 91 6.72 -21.04 -3.81
CA GLU A 91 7.63 -21.84 -2.99
C GLU A 91 8.93 -22.13 -3.73
N GLY A 92 10.06 -21.86 -3.08
CA GLY A 92 11.40 -22.06 -3.67
C GLY A 92 11.82 -21.00 -4.71
N GLN A 93 11.02 -19.96 -4.92
CA GLN A 93 11.34 -18.86 -5.84
C GLN A 93 11.63 -17.55 -5.11
N PHE A 94 12.27 -16.61 -5.80
CA PHE A 94 12.62 -15.29 -5.25
C PHE A 94 11.76 -14.15 -5.82
N GLN A 95 11.30 -14.31 -7.06
CA GLN A 95 10.47 -13.31 -7.73
C GLN A 95 9.00 -13.48 -7.33
N PRO A 96 8.21 -12.38 -7.27
CA PRO A 96 6.77 -12.46 -7.07
C PRO A 96 6.12 -13.39 -8.11
N GLU A 97 5.20 -14.24 -7.67
CA GLU A 97 4.56 -15.25 -8.52
C GLU A 97 3.88 -14.61 -9.74
N LEU A 98 3.19 -13.47 -9.53
CA LEU A 98 2.54 -12.74 -10.62
C LEU A 98 3.51 -12.31 -11.73
N LEU A 99 4.74 -11.90 -11.38
CA LEU A 99 5.76 -11.57 -12.37
C LEU A 99 6.30 -12.83 -13.06
N ALA A 100 6.48 -13.92 -12.32
CA ALA A 100 6.94 -15.19 -12.88
C ALA A 100 5.94 -15.74 -13.91
N GLU A 101 4.65 -15.72 -13.58
CA GLU A 101 3.57 -16.11 -14.50
C GLU A 101 3.51 -15.21 -15.75
N ALA A 102 3.65 -13.90 -15.56
CA ALA A 102 3.67 -12.97 -16.70
C ALA A 102 4.86 -13.22 -17.66
N LYS A 103 6.04 -13.61 -17.14
CA LYS A 103 7.19 -14.00 -17.96
C LYS A 103 6.94 -15.27 -18.78
N MET A 104 6.09 -16.17 -18.29
CA MET A 104 5.67 -17.36 -19.02
C MET A 104 4.52 -17.08 -20.02
N GLY A 105 4.07 -15.83 -20.11
CA GLY A 105 2.97 -15.42 -20.97
C GLY A 105 1.58 -15.59 -20.33
N HIS A 106 1.52 -15.99 -19.07
CA HIS A 106 0.27 -16.16 -18.33
C HIS A 106 -0.14 -14.83 -17.69
N ILE A 107 -0.82 -13.99 -18.46
CA ILE A 107 -1.36 -12.72 -17.98
C ILE A 107 -2.88 -12.80 -17.99
N ASP A 108 -3.50 -12.62 -16.83
CA ASP A 108 -4.95 -12.67 -16.67
C ASP A 108 -5.63 -11.58 -17.52
N GLN A 109 -6.55 -12.02 -18.40
CA GLN A 109 -7.25 -11.14 -19.32
C GLN A 109 -8.34 -10.31 -18.63
N ASP A 110 -8.87 -10.82 -17.54
CA ASP A 110 -9.91 -10.11 -16.76
C ASP A 110 -9.31 -9.01 -15.88
N MET A 111 -8.03 -9.17 -15.49
CA MET A 111 -7.31 -8.20 -14.67
C MET A 111 -6.77 -7.02 -15.47
N LEU A 112 -6.41 -7.22 -16.75
CA LEU A 112 -5.65 -6.26 -17.56
C LEU A 112 -6.30 -5.98 -18.91
N ALA A 113 -6.44 -4.70 -19.24
CA ALA A 113 -6.84 -4.28 -20.59
C ALA A 113 -5.80 -4.70 -21.65
N ALA A 114 -6.25 -4.97 -22.87
CA ALA A 114 -5.39 -5.44 -23.94
C ALA A 114 -4.15 -4.56 -24.22
N PRO A 115 -4.23 -3.21 -24.22
CA PRO A 115 -3.04 -2.36 -24.40
C PRO A 115 -1.98 -2.57 -23.31
N THR A 116 -2.38 -2.63 -22.04
CA THR A 116 -1.44 -2.82 -20.92
C THR A 116 -0.82 -4.22 -20.95
N ARG A 117 -1.58 -5.25 -21.34
CA ARG A 117 -1.02 -6.61 -21.55
C ARG A 117 0.04 -6.63 -22.63
N SER A 118 -0.25 -5.95 -23.76
CA SER A 118 0.72 -5.83 -24.85
C SER A 118 2.00 -5.13 -24.39
N GLN A 119 1.86 -4.04 -23.64
CA GLN A 119 3.00 -3.30 -23.07
C GLN A 119 3.85 -4.18 -22.14
N ILE A 120 3.22 -4.89 -21.21
CA ILE A 120 3.91 -5.82 -20.30
C ILE A 120 4.64 -6.90 -21.13
N SER A 121 4.00 -7.50 -22.11
CA SER A 121 4.62 -8.53 -22.94
C SER A 121 5.82 -7.98 -23.73
N GLN A 122 5.73 -6.77 -24.27
CA GLN A 122 6.83 -6.12 -24.99
C GLN A 122 8.00 -5.79 -24.07
N LEU A 123 7.73 -5.30 -22.85
CA LEU A 123 8.76 -5.05 -21.84
C LEU A 123 9.48 -6.35 -21.46
N LEU A 124 8.75 -7.41 -21.14
CA LEU A 124 9.33 -8.70 -20.73
C LEU A 124 10.06 -9.42 -21.87
N ALA A 125 9.65 -9.19 -23.12
CA ALA A 125 10.34 -9.71 -24.31
C ALA A 125 11.54 -8.84 -24.75
N GLY A 126 11.82 -7.71 -24.07
CA GLY A 126 12.90 -6.80 -24.46
C GLY A 126 12.62 -6.02 -25.76
N GLN A 127 11.37 -5.94 -26.19
CA GLN A 127 10.95 -5.24 -27.42
C GLN A 127 10.59 -3.76 -27.19
N ALA A 128 10.31 -3.39 -25.95
CA ALA A 128 10.10 -2.00 -25.54
C ALA A 128 11.38 -1.42 -24.91
N PRO A 129 11.76 -0.16 -25.23
CA PRO A 129 12.91 0.47 -24.60
C PRO A 129 12.62 0.72 -23.11
N SER A 130 13.49 0.23 -22.25
CA SER A 130 13.40 0.41 -20.80
C SER A 130 14.76 0.21 -20.16
N HIS A 131 15.04 0.97 -19.08
CA HIS A 131 16.20 0.77 -18.22
C HIS A 131 15.99 -0.37 -17.21
N ASP A 132 14.73 -0.66 -16.88
CA ASP A 132 14.33 -1.72 -15.95
C ASP A 132 12.99 -2.34 -16.40
N ALA A 133 13.06 -3.11 -17.48
CA ALA A 133 11.88 -3.71 -18.12
C ALA A 133 11.07 -4.60 -17.17
N GLN A 134 11.75 -5.34 -16.28
CA GLN A 134 11.07 -6.22 -15.33
C GLN A 134 10.37 -5.43 -14.21
N GLY A 135 11.04 -4.40 -13.68
CA GLY A 135 10.45 -3.52 -12.68
C GLY A 135 9.26 -2.73 -13.24
N GLU A 136 9.38 -2.21 -14.48
CA GLU A 136 8.26 -1.52 -15.14
C GLU A 136 7.07 -2.46 -15.38
N ALA A 137 7.31 -3.65 -15.91
CA ALA A 137 6.27 -4.65 -16.11
C ALA A 137 5.60 -5.03 -14.77
N TYR A 138 6.40 -5.21 -13.71
CA TYR A 138 5.87 -5.58 -12.41
C TYR A 138 5.05 -4.45 -11.77
N ARG A 139 5.45 -3.19 -11.91
CA ARG A 139 4.63 -2.05 -11.45
C ARG A 139 3.27 -2.00 -12.13
N LEU A 140 3.21 -2.23 -13.44
CA LEU A 140 1.94 -2.32 -14.18
C LEU A 140 1.07 -3.48 -13.66
N LEU A 141 1.66 -4.64 -13.37
CA LEU A 141 0.97 -5.79 -12.80
C LEU A 141 0.40 -5.48 -11.40
N VAL A 142 1.17 -4.80 -10.53
CA VAL A 142 0.70 -4.41 -9.19
C VAL A 142 -0.46 -3.42 -9.29
N VAL A 143 -0.39 -2.43 -10.18
CA VAL A 143 -1.49 -1.48 -10.42
C VAL A 143 -2.74 -2.22 -10.87
N ALA A 144 -2.59 -3.15 -11.81
CA ALA A 144 -3.70 -3.94 -12.31
C ALA A 144 -4.35 -4.81 -11.21
N ALA A 145 -3.55 -5.46 -10.38
CA ALA A 145 -4.04 -6.23 -9.23
C ALA A 145 -4.81 -5.35 -8.25
N CYS A 146 -4.30 -4.16 -7.92
CA CYS A 146 -5.02 -3.19 -7.09
C CYS A 146 -6.35 -2.76 -7.71
N ASN A 147 -6.37 -2.50 -9.03
CA ASN A 147 -7.58 -2.08 -9.74
C ASN A 147 -8.60 -3.22 -9.88
N ALA A 148 -8.16 -4.48 -9.99
CA ALA A 148 -9.06 -5.64 -9.95
C ALA A 148 -9.75 -5.74 -8.59
N TRP A 149 -9.01 -5.57 -7.50
CA TRP A 149 -9.57 -5.59 -6.15
C TRP A 149 -10.46 -4.38 -5.84
N HIS A 150 -10.32 -3.26 -6.56
CA HIS A 150 -11.24 -2.13 -6.41
C HIS A 150 -12.70 -2.52 -6.62
N GLN A 151 -13.01 -3.47 -7.49
CA GLN A 151 -14.38 -3.90 -7.74
C GLN A 151 -15.02 -4.54 -6.51
N ALA A 152 -14.25 -5.29 -5.72
CA ALA A 152 -14.74 -5.99 -4.52
C ALA A 152 -14.58 -5.12 -3.25
N MET A 153 -13.53 -4.31 -3.16
CA MET A 153 -13.18 -3.54 -1.97
C MET A 153 -12.77 -2.10 -2.33
N PRO A 154 -13.71 -1.26 -2.83
CA PRO A 154 -13.38 0.11 -3.28
C PRO A 154 -12.90 1.02 -2.15
N PHE A 155 -13.24 0.73 -0.90
CA PHE A 155 -12.79 1.48 0.28
C PHE A 155 -11.32 1.22 0.65
N LEU A 156 -10.77 0.06 0.32
CA LEU A 156 -9.37 -0.32 0.59
C LEU A 156 -8.49 -0.10 -0.64
N PHE A 157 -8.99 -0.48 -1.81
CA PHE A 157 -8.32 -0.32 -3.09
C PHE A 157 -9.05 0.74 -3.93
N GLN A 158 -8.80 2.02 -3.63
CA GLN A 158 -9.25 3.08 -4.54
C GLN A 158 -8.61 2.87 -5.91
N ARG A 159 -9.39 3.12 -6.98
CA ARG A 159 -8.90 2.95 -8.33
C ARG A 159 -7.66 3.82 -8.58
N ILE A 160 -6.65 3.21 -9.17
CA ILE A 160 -5.45 3.90 -9.60
C ILE A 160 -5.62 4.26 -11.08
N ASP A 161 -5.91 5.52 -11.34
CA ASP A 161 -5.98 6.13 -12.67
C ASP A 161 -5.46 7.58 -12.64
N ASP A 162 -4.65 7.89 -11.63
CA ASP A 162 -4.19 9.23 -11.32
C ASP A 162 -2.68 9.28 -11.03
N TYR A 163 -2.24 10.40 -10.45
CA TYR A 163 -0.83 10.61 -10.09
C TYR A 163 -0.27 9.63 -9.04
N THR A 164 -1.10 8.88 -8.33
CA THR A 164 -0.65 7.88 -7.35
C THR A 164 0.21 6.81 -8.01
N GLU A 165 -0.13 6.42 -9.25
CA GLU A 165 0.70 5.51 -10.07
C GLU A 165 2.06 6.12 -10.41
N LEU A 166 2.07 7.40 -10.83
CA LEU A 166 3.31 8.11 -11.17
C LEU A 166 4.27 8.23 -10.00
N LEU A 167 3.76 8.20 -8.77
CA LEU A 167 4.52 8.34 -7.54
C LEU A 167 4.80 7.00 -6.85
N MET A 168 4.52 5.87 -7.49
CA MET A 168 4.89 4.54 -7.00
C MET A 168 6.42 4.41 -6.91
N PRO A 169 6.96 3.77 -5.87
CA PRO A 169 8.39 3.43 -5.79
C PRO A 169 8.88 2.69 -7.03
N ASP A 170 10.05 3.04 -7.53
CA ASP A 170 10.62 2.40 -8.72
C ASP A 170 11.10 0.98 -8.43
N ASP A 171 11.79 0.80 -7.30
CA ASP A 171 12.32 -0.51 -6.89
C ASP A 171 11.33 -1.28 -6.03
N LEU A 172 10.72 -2.29 -6.61
CA LEU A 172 9.84 -3.25 -5.93
C LEU A 172 10.41 -4.67 -5.90
N LEU A 173 11.51 -4.94 -6.62
CA LEU A 173 12.01 -6.30 -6.85
C LEU A 173 13.29 -6.62 -6.11
N SER A 174 14.09 -5.62 -5.73
CA SER A 174 15.36 -5.87 -5.04
C SER A 174 15.16 -6.45 -3.63
N GLY A 175 16.22 -7.04 -3.09
CA GLY A 175 16.25 -7.53 -1.72
C GLY A 175 16.11 -6.42 -0.65
N ASN A 176 16.32 -5.16 -1.04
CA ASN A 176 16.18 -3.98 -0.18
C ASN A 176 14.91 -3.16 -0.50
N SER A 177 14.04 -3.70 -1.36
CA SER A 177 12.77 -3.05 -1.69
C SER A 177 11.80 -3.06 -0.52
N ILE A 178 10.85 -2.14 -0.57
CA ILE A 178 9.77 -2.08 0.44
C ILE A 178 8.98 -3.41 0.48
N LEU A 179 8.83 -4.10 -0.64
CA LEU A 179 8.13 -5.38 -0.70
C LEU A 179 8.94 -6.52 -0.05
N ALA A 180 10.28 -6.48 -0.13
CA ALA A 180 11.12 -7.44 0.57
C ALA A 180 10.94 -7.30 2.10
N TYR A 181 10.99 -6.09 2.63
CA TYR A 181 10.72 -5.82 4.05
C TYR A 181 9.28 -6.13 4.46
N THR A 182 8.31 -5.90 3.57
CA THR A 182 6.92 -6.29 3.83
C THR A 182 6.79 -7.80 4.02
N ARG A 183 7.43 -8.59 3.17
CA ARG A 183 7.42 -10.07 3.28
C ARG A 183 8.12 -10.56 4.54
N GLU A 184 9.23 -9.93 4.93
CA GLU A 184 9.98 -10.27 6.13
C GLU A 184 9.19 -9.99 7.42
N ALA A 185 8.49 -8.87 7.48
CA ALA A 185 7.71 -8.47 8.65
C ALA A 185 6.37 -9.19 8.73
N MET A 186 5.70 -9.34 7.61
CA MET A 186 4.39 -9.99 7.49
C MET A 186 4.56 -11.47 7.14
N THR A 187 5.10 -12.23 8.08
CA THR A 187 5.23 -13.70 7.97
C THR A 187 3.86 -14.38 7.94
N PRO A 188 3.76 -15.65 7.51
CA PRO A 188 2.51 -16.40 7.59
C PRO A 188 1.87 -16.35 8.98
N ASP A 189 2.64 -16.59 10.04
CA ASP A 189 2.15 -16.55 11.43
C ASP A 189 1.62 -15.15 11.82
N ALA A 190 2.27 -14.07 11.33
CA ALA A 190 1.79 -12.72 11.59
C ALA A 190 0.49 -12.39 10.85
N CYS A 191 0.22 -13.07 9.75
CA CYS A 191 -0.98 -12.89 8.91
C CYS A 191 -2.11 -13.87 9.22
N GLU A 192 -2.00 -14.70 10.25
CA GLU A 192 -3.10 -15.60 10.68
C GLU A 192 -4.35 -14.81 11.10
N ASP A 193 -4.17 -13.67 11.74
CA ASP A 193 -5.25 -12.80 12.18
C ASP A 193 -5.21 -11.46 11.43
N VAL A 194 -6.38 -11.01 10.99
CA VAL A 194 -6.58 -9.71 10.34
C VAL A 194 -6.17 -8.53 11.25
N GLU A 195 -6.04 -8.75 12.54
CA GLU A 195 -5.58 -7.78 13.53
C GLU A 195 -4.19 -7.18 13.16
N VAL A 196 -3.37 -7.92 12.41
CA VAL A 196 -2.07 -7.44 11.91
C VAL A 196 -2.22 -6.12 11.12
N ILE A 197 -3.28 -5.97 10.34
CA ILE A 197 -3.54 -4.75 9.56
C ILE A 197 -3.77 -3.54 10.47
N GLY A 198 -4.54 -3.73 11.54
CA GLY A 198 -4.78 -2.68 12.54
C GLY A 198 -3.50 -2.27 13.29
N TRP A 199 -2.66 -3.23 13.67
CA TRP A 199 -1.37 -2.95 14.30
C TRP A 199 -0.41 -2.22 13.35
N LEU A 200 -0.30 -2.65 12.10
CA LEU A 200 0.53 -1.98 11.10
C LEU A 200 0.12 -0.53 10.91
N TYR A 201 -1.19 -0.27 10.81
CA TYR A 201 -1.72 1.08 10.72
C TYR A 201 -1.34 1.94 11.93
N GLN A 202 -1.55 1.44 13.14
CA GLN A 202 -1.19 2.16 14.37
C GLN A 202 0.31 2.45 14.45
N PHE A 203 1.15 1.49 14.05
CA PHE A 203 2.60 1.66 14.08
C PHE A 203 3.11 2.61 13.00
N TYR A 204 2.48 2.61 11.83
CA TYR A 204 2.83 3.53 10.74
C TYR A 204 2.69 4.99 11.17
N ILE A 205 1.63 5.34 11.90
CA ILE A 205 1.39 6.71 12.36
C ILE A 205 2.04 7.04 13.71
N SER A 206 2.69 6.08 14.38
CA SER A 206 3.16 6.25 15.76
C SER A 206 4.15 7.42 15.92
N GLU A 207 5.13 7.56 15.02
CA GLU A 207 6.10 8.67 15.08
C GLU A 207 5.42 10.03 14.90
N LYS A 208 4.43 10.12 14.01
CA LYS A 208 3.64 11.35 13.81
C LYS A 208 2.80 11.65 15.05
N LYS A 209 2.24 10.62 15.68
CA LYS A 209 1.49 10.73 16.94
C LYS A 209 2.39 11.28 18.05
N ASP A 210 3.58 10.71 18.22
CA ASP A 210 4.54 11.16 19.23
C ASP A 210 4.93 12.63 19.03
N ALA A 211 5.21 13.04 17.79
CA ALA A 211 5.51 14.44 17.46
C ALA A 211 4.34 15.41 17.75
N VAL A 212 3.10 14.99 17.49
CA VAL A 212 1.90 15.79 17.82
C VAL A 212 1.73 15.95 19.32
N PHE A 213 1.94 14.87 20.09
CA PHE A 213 1.84 14.94 21.56
C PHE A 213 2.98 15.75 22.19
N GLU A 214 4.17 15.72 21.61
CA GLU A 214 5.27 16.58 22.03
C GLU A 214 4.96 18.06 21.75
N GLY A 215 4.41 18.36 20.59
CA GLY A 215 3.93 19.71 20.25
C GLY A 215 2.88 20.20 21.24
N LEU A 216 1.92 19.34 21.66
CA LEU A 216 0.92 19.69 22.67
C LEU A 216 1.54 20.05 24.04
N LYS A 217 2.59 19.33 24.46
CA LYS A 217 3.34 19.69 25.69
C LYS A 217 3.98 21.08 25.61
N ASN A 218 4.31 21.51 24.37
CA ASN A 218 4.86 22.82 24.07
C ASN A 218 3.78 23.85 23.71
N ASN A 219 2.52 23.64 24.11
CA ASN A 219 1.36 24.51 23.85
C ASN A 219 1.05 24.74 22.35
N GLN A 220 1.48 23.85 21.46
CA GLN A 220 1.07 23.89 20.05
C GLN A 220 -0.34 23.31 19.89
N LYS A 221 -1.18 23.96 19.10
CA LYS A 221 -2.53 23.46 18.78
C LYS A 221 -2.46 22.34 17.75
N ILE A 222 -3.34 21.34 17.89
CA ILE A 222 -3.51 20.29 16.86
C ILE A 222 -4.12 20.94 15.62
N THR A 223 -3.45 20.74 14.48
CA THR A 223 -4.02 21.15 13.18
C THR A 223 -4.98 20.08 12.66
N PRO A 224 -5.93 20.43 11.76
CA PRO A 224 -6.83 19.45 11.14
C PRO A 224 -6.10 18.26 10.53
N ALA A 225 -4.96 18.48 9.89
CA ALA A 225 -4.12 17.42 9.29
C ALA A 225 -3.51 16.44 10.32
N ASN A 226 -3.42 16.86 11.59
CA ASN A 226 -2.82 16.07 12.67
C ASN A 226 -3.87 15.40 13.57
N ILE A 227 -5.17 15.73 13.42
CA ILE A 227 -6.26 15.11 14.20
C ILE A 227 -6.22 13.58 14.07
N PRO A 228 -6.13 12.97 12.88
CA PRO A 228 -6.06 11.52 12.75
C PRO A 228 -4.92 10.90 13.56
N ALA A 229 -3.72 11.47 13.52
CA ALA A 229 -2.58 10.97 14.27
C ALA A 229 -2.79 11.07 15.79
N ALA A 230 -3.46 12.13 16.27
CA ALA A 230 -3.73 12.34 17.69
C ALA A 230 -4.82 11.42 18.24
N THR A 231 -5.84 11.10 17.46
CA THR A 231 -7.08 10.45 17.93
C THR A 231 -7.14 8.97 17.58
N GLN A 232 -6.42 8.52 16.56
CA GLN A 232 -6.48 7.14 16.12
C GLN A 232 -5.86 6.18 17.14
N LEU A 233 -6.65 5.14 17.44
CA LEU A 233 -6.27 4.03 18.31
C LEU A 233 -6.83 2.75 17.71
N PHE A 234 -5.98 1.78 17.45
CA PHE A 234 -6.41 0.43 17.15
C PHE A 234 -6.82 -0.27 18.45
N THR A 235 -8.07 -0.72 18.51
CA THR A 235 -8.58 -1.44 19.68
C THR A 235 -8.34 -2.94 19.51
N PRO A 236 -7.56 -3.60 20.37
CA PRO A 236 -7.31 -5.03 20.29
C PRO A 236 -8.59 -5.85 20.24
N HIS A 237 -8.59 -6.94 19.48
CA HIS A 237 -9.75 -7.77 19.23
C HIS A 237 -10.43 -8.27 20.51
N TRP A 238 -9.66 -8.66 21.52
CA TRP A 238 -10.22 -9.13 22.78
C TRP A 238 -11.08 -8.09 23.52
N ILE A 239 -10.70 -6.80 23.43
CA ILE A 239 -11.50 -5.70 23.99
C ILE A 239 -12.81 -5.54 23.22
N VAL A 240 -12.73 -5.56 21.88
CA VAL A 240 -13.91 -5.46 21.01
C VAL A 240 -14.87 -6.61 21.30
N ARG A 241 -14.34 -7.84 21.35
CA ARG A 241 -15.11 -9.04 21.67
C ARG A 241 -15.76 -8.94 23.04
N TYR A 242 -15.02 -8.55 24.07
CA TYR A 242 -15.55 -8.34 25.41
C TYR A 242 -16.71 -7.35 25.44
N LEU A 243 -16.55 -6.21 24.75
CA LEU A 243 -17.59 -5.20 24.67
C LEU A 243 -18.83 -5.73 23.95
N VAL A 244 -18.68 -6.40 22.80
CA VAL A 244 -19.80 -6.95 22.03
C VAL A 244 -20.53 -8.05 22.81
N GLU A 245 -19.81 -9.00 23.40
CA GLU A 245 -20.40 -10.10 24.17
C GLU A 245 -21.15 -9.61 25.41
N ASN A 246 -20.62 -8.59 26.11
CA ASN A 246 -21.23 -8.06 27.33
C ASN A 246 -22.28 -6.95 27.10
N SER A 247 -22.48 -6.51 25.88
CA SER A 247 -23.56 -5.58 25.50
C SER A 247 -24.60 -6.26 24.61
N LEU A 248 -24.34 -6.33 23.31
CA LEU A 248 -25.27 -6.91 22.33
C LEU A 248 -25.52 -8.40 22.58
N GLY A 249 -24.49 -9.17 22.88
CA GLY A 249 -24.60 -10.61 23.16
C GLY A 249 -25.47 -10.87 24.38
N ARG A 250 -25.27 -10.12 25.48
CA ARG A 250 -26.11 -10.22 26.67
C ARG A 250 -27.57 -9.82 26.38
N LEU A 251 -27.77 -8.75 25.62
CA LEU A 251 -29.12 -8.31 25.24
C LEU A 251 -29.81 -9.35 24.37
N TRP A 252 -29.08 -9.98 23.45
CA TRP A 252 -29.59 -11.07 22.62
C TRP A 252 -30.07 -12.26 23.46
N LEU A 253 -29.23 -12.72 24.40
CA LEU A 253 -29.58 -13.83 25.29
C LEU A 253 -30.76 -13.54 26.20
N LEU A 254 -30.89 -12.29 26.66
CA LEU A 254 -32.05 -11.87 27.48
C LEU A 254 -33.36 -11.87 26.67
N ASN A 255 -33.32 -11.56 25.40
CA ASN A 255 -34.51 -11.52 24.55
C ASN A 255 -34.81 -12.84 23.84
N ARG A 256 -33.86 -13.77 23.82
CA ARG A 256 -34.01 -15.11 23.23
C ARG A 256 -33.38 -16.16 24.15
N PRO A 257 -33.98 -16.40 25.35
CA PRO A 257 -33.56 -17.49 26.21
C PRO A 257 -34.00 -18.80 25.53
N GLY A 258 -33.07 -19.48 24.85
CA GLY A 258 -33.32 -20.75 24.17
C GLY A 258 -32.47 -21.82 24.74
#